data_5bf6582c0566c92c1490f0db43a4e30c
#
_entry.id   5bf6582c0566c92c1490f0db43a4e30c
#
_cell.length_a   1.000
_cell.length_b   1.000
_cell.length_c   1.000
_cell.angle_alpha   90.00
_cell.angle_beta   90.00
_cell.angle_gamma   90.00
#
_symmetry.space_group_name_H-M   'P 1'
#
loop_
_entity.id
_entity.type
_entity.pdbx_description
1 polymer ?
#
loop_
_entity_poly.entity_id
_entity_poly.type
_entity_poly.pdbx_seq_one_letter_code
_entity_poly.pdbx_strand_id
1 'polypeptide(L)'
;MIEVLNKNNSVEHEMYHVFFKKGALTTLHFHETEQILITTNGKGILCLFQENVIENLEASAETIILEDGDVISIPPFIWHFHGSLNNDFAHIALRNTFRIDSSGNKVQAGNVWEKDFIDNLSQLNNNESQQLSLKIDKKVKEIVHSEITKIKD
;
A
#
# COMPACT_ATOMS: atom_id res chain seq x y z
N MET A 1 7.59 11.42 6.30
CA MET A 1 6.98 11.16 7.62
C MET A 1 5.50 10.84 7.43
N ILE A 2 5.04 9.80 8.07
CA ILE A 2 3.63 9.39 8.09
C ILE A 2 3.15 9.47 9.53
N GLU A 3 2.01 10.11 9.74
CA GLU A 3 1.35 10.17 11.05
C GLU A 3 0.00 9.48 10.95
N VAL A 4 -0.33 8.67 11.94
CA VAL A 4 -1.57 7.88 11.98
C VAL A 4 -2.34 8.21 13.23
N LEU A 5 -3.59 8.64 13.08
CA LEU A 5 -4.51 8.88 14.18
C LEU A 5 -5.63 7.83 14.17
N ASN A 6 -5.77 7.15 15.28
CA ASN A 6 -6.84 6.17 15.47
C ASN A 6 -7.37 6.22 16.90
N LYS A 7 -8.64 6.55 17.05
CA LYS A 7 -9.40 6.45 18.30
C LYS A 7 -10.59 5.51 18.15
N ASN A 8 -10.60 4.69 17.12
CA ASN A 8 -11.66 3.75 16.84
C ASN A 8 -11.54 2.52 17.73
N ASN A 9 -12.62 2.16 18.42
CA ASN A 9 -12.72 0.98 19.28
C ASN A 9 -13.55 -0.15 18.62
N SER A 10 -13.84 -0.07 17.33
CA SER A 10 -14.57 -1.12 16.63
C SER A 10 -13.77 -2.42 16.61
N VAL A 11 -14.44 -3.55 16.85
CA VAL A 11 -13.84 -4.88 16.73
C VAL A 11 -13.97 -5.45 15.31
N GLU A 12 -14.86 -4.89 14.49
CA GLU A 12 -15.14 -5.37 13.13
C GLU A 12 -14.38 -4.60 12.05
N HIS A 13 -14.00 -3.35 12.36
CA HIS A 13 -13.34 -2.46 11.41
C HIS A 13 -12.08 -1.83 12.02
N GLU A 14 -11.04 -1.77 11.22
CA GLU A 14 -9.93 -0.84 11.45
C GLU A 14 -10.15 0.41 10.62
N MET A 15 -10.01 1.56 11.25
CA MET A 15 -10.14 2.86 10.61
C MET A 15 -9.03 3.78 11.10
N TYR A 16 -8.26 4.33 10.17
CA TYR A 16 -7.14 5.22 10.45
C TYR A 16 -7.24 6.49 9.62
N HIS A 17 -7.00 7.64 10.24
CA HIS A 17 -6.71 8.87 9.50
C HIS A 17 -5.19 8.99 9.37
N VAL A 18 -4.69 8.96 8.15
CA VAL A 18 -3.26 8.88 7.84
C VAL A 18 -2.82 10.15 7.14
N PHE A 19 -1.75 10.76 7.66
CA PHE A 19 -1.18 12.00 7.16
C PHE A 19 0.21 11.72 6.60
N PHE A 20 0.43 12.12 5.36
CA PHE A 20 1.70 11.96 4.65
C PHE A 20 2.32 13.32 4.42
N LYS A 21 3.53 13.51 4.88
CA LYS A 21 4.34 14.65 4.46
C LYS A 21 4.78 14.48 3.01
N LYS A 22 5.06 15.60 2.35
CA LYS A 22 5.54 15.63 0.97
C LYS A 22 6.52 14.51 0.65
N GLY A 23 6.21 13.69 -0.35
CA GLY A 23 7.02 12.58 -0.82
C GLY A 23 7.02 11.34 0.08
N ALA A 24 6.28 11.33 1.20
CA ALA A 24 6.17 10.14 2.04
C ALA A 24 5.25 9.10 1.38
N LEU A 25 5.71 7.85 1.34
CA LEU A 25 4.99 6.70 0.79
C LEU A 25 4.95 5.59 1.82
N THR A 26 3.89 4.77 1.80
CA THR A 26 3.92 3.47 2.50
C THR A 26 4.94 2.56 1.84
N THR A 27 5.47 1.61 2.59
CA THR A 27 6.15 0.46 1.98
C THR A 27 5.15 -0.39 1.22
N LEU A 28 5.64 -1.22 0.30
CA LEU A 28 4.82 -2.15 -0.45
C LEU A 28 4.18 -3.18 0.51
N HIS A 29 2.89 -3.42 0.36
CA HIS A 29 2.12 -4.33 1.23
C HIS A 29 0.84 -4.80 0.56
N PHE A 30 0.17 -5.78 1.19
CA PHE A 30 -1.22 -6.11 0.90
C PHE A 30 -1.99 -6.39 2.19
N HIS A 31 -3.31 -6.35 2.09
CA HIS A 31 -4.24 -6.73 3.15
C HIS A 31 -5.03 -7.96 2.73
N GLU A 32 -5.41 -8.79 3.67
CA GLU A 32 -6.23 -9.98 3.41
C GLU A 32 -7.73 -9.65 3.29
N THR A 33 -8.11 -8.38 3.47
CA THR A 33 -9.45 -7.85 3.22
C THR A 33 -9.39 -6.63 2.32
N GLU A 34 -10.53 -6.29 1.72
CA GLU A 34 -10.67 -5.04 0.99
C GLU A 34 -10.34 -3.85 1.89
N GLN A 35 -9.61 -2.89 1.35
CA GLN A 35 -9.36 -1.60 2.00
C GLN A 35 -10.01 -0.49 1.20
N ILE A 36 -10.70 0.41 1.90
CA ILE A 36 -11.27 1.62 1.33
C ILE A 36 -10.38 2.80 1.75
N LEU A 37 -9.97 3.62 0.78
CA LEU A 37 -9.29 4.89 1.01
C LEU A 37 -10.22 6.04 0.66
N ILE A 38 -10.32 7.01 1.55
CA ILE A 38 -11.09 8.24 1.36
C ILE A 38 -10.12 9.41 1.48
N THR A 39 -9.83 10.09 0.38
CA THR A 39 -8.91 11.22 0.38
C THR A 39 -9.55 12.42 1.07
N THR A 40 -8.89 12.93 2.09
CA THR A 40 -9.38 14.05 2.91
C THR A 40 -8.61 15.34 2.68
N ASN A 41 -7.40 15.28 2.14
CA ASN A 41 -6.61 16.46 1.84
C ASN A 41 -5.49 16.17 0.86
N GLY A 42 -5.30 17.05 -0.10
CA GLY A 42 -4.15 17.07 -0.99
C GLY A 42 -4.24 16.09 -2.14
N LYS A 43 -3.09 15.83 -2.74
CA LYS A 43 -2.94 14.94 -3.90
C LYS A 43 -1.98 13.81 -3.60
N GLY A 44 -2.44 12.58 -3.76
CA GLY A 44 -1.67 11.37 -3.51
C GLY A 44 -1.60 10.45 -4.71
N ILE A 45 -0.83 9.39 -4.55
CA ILE A 45 -0.71 8.29 -5.50
C ILE A 45 -1.13 6.98 -4.81
N LEU A 46 -1.84 6.15 -5.55
CA LEU A 46 -2.04 4.74 -5.26
C LEU A 46 -1.50 3.93 -6.43
N CYS A 47 -0.65 2.96 -6.15
CA CYS A 47 -0.11 2.04 -7.14
C CYS A 47 -0.51 0.60 -6.79
N LEU A 48 -1.18 -0.07 -7.71
CA LEU A 48 -1.64 -1.45 -7.59
C LEU A 48 -0.85 -2.33 -8.56
N PHE A 49 -0.31 -3.44 -8.08
CA PHE A 49 0.38 -4.42 -8.92
C PHE A 49 -0.56 -5.57 -9.27
N GLN A 50 -0.62 -5.94 -10.54
CA GLN A 50 -1.49 -7.02 -11.03
C GLN A 50 -1.00 -8.42 -10.64
N GLU A 51 0.28 -8.53 -10.30
CA GLU A 51 0.93 -9.77 -9.87
C GLU A 51 1.80 -9.50 -8.63
N ASN A 52 2.30 -10.57 -8.01
CA ASN A 52 3.25 -10.43 -6.92
C ASN A 52 4.57 -9.84 -7.45
N VAL A 53 4.74 -8.53 -7.26
CA VAL A 53 5.90 -7.78 -7.73
C VAL A 53 7.21 -8.22 -7.05
N ILE A 54 7.14 -8.83 -5.87
CA ILE A 54 8.33 -9.33 -5.17
C ILE A 54 8.89 -10.55 -5.90
N GLU A 55 8.02 -11.42 -6.41
CA GLU A 55 8.39 -12.61 -7.19
C GLU A 55 8.64 -12.27 -8.66
N ASN A 56 7.99 -11.25 -9.19
CA ASN A 56 8.11 -10.79 -10.56
C ASN A 56 8.29 -9.27 -10.62
N LEU A 57 9.54 -8.81 -10.70
CA LEU A 57 9.88 -7.37 -10.78
C LEU A 57 9.35 -6.67 -12.04
N GLU A 58 8.97 -7.44 -13.06
CA GLU A 58 8.35 -6.92 -14.30
C GLU A 58 6.82 -6.83 -14.21
N ALA A 59 6.24 -7.15 -13.04
CA ALA A 59 4.80 -7.05 -12.82
C ALA A 59 4.25 -5.67 -13.20
N SER A 60 3.15 -5.68 -13.94
CA SER A 60 2.46 -4.47 -14.38
C SER A 60 1.86 -3.74 -13.18
N ALA A 61 1.97 -2.43 -13.21
CA ALA A 61 1.42 -1.53 -12.19
C ALA A 61 0.36 -0.61 -12.79
N GLU A 62 -0.75 -0.46 -12.06
CA GLU A 62 -1.75 0.57 -12.31
C GLU A 62 -1.54 1.70 -11.30
N THR A 63 -1.43 2.93 -11.78
CA THR A 63 -1.29 4.11 -10.93
C THR A 63 -2.55 4.95 -10.98
N ILE A 64 -3.01 5.35 -9.80
CA ILE A 64 -4.21 6.16 -9.62
C ILE A 64 -3.81 7.41 -8.83
N ILE A 65 -4.12 8.58 -9.36
CA ILE A 65 -3.96 9.84 -8.63
C ILE A 65 -5.18 10.05 -7.76
N LEU A 66 -4.96 10.28 -6.48
CA LEU A 66 -6.00 10.52 -5.49
C LEU A 66 -6.10 12.02 -5.21
N GLU A 67 -7.30 12.56 -5.27
CA GLU A 67 -7.61 13.96 -4.98
C GLU A 67 -8.69 14.07 -3.89
N ASP A 68 -8.85 15.26 -3.33
CA ASP A 68 -9.84 15.51 -2.26
C ASP A 68 -11.22 14.98 -2.63
N GLY A 69 -11.78 14.16 -1.74
CA GLY A 69 -13.09 13.56 -1.87
C GLY A 69 -13.12 12.24 -2.63
N ASP A 70 -12.01 11.81 -3.22
CA ASP A 70 -11.93 10.51 -3.89
C ASP A 70 -12.10 9.37 -2.89
N VAL A 71 -12.89 8.38 -3.29
CA VAL A 71 -13.09 7.12 -2.56
C VAL A 71 -12.71 5.98 -3.48
N ILE A 72 -11.79 5.14 -3.05
CA ILE A 72 -11.33 3.99 -3.82
C ILE A 72 -11.25 2.73 -2.97
N SER A 73 -11.60 1.59 -3.57
CA SER A 73 -11.42 0.27 -2.98
C SER A 73 -10.18 -0.40 -3.53
N ILE A 74 -9.38 -0.98 -2.63
CA ILE A 74 -8.26 -1.84 -2.96
C ILE A 74 -8.69 -3.28 -2.68
N PRO A 75 -8.72 -4.17 -3.69
CA PRO A 75 -9.11 -5.56 -3.48
C PRO A 75 -8.18 -6.29 -2.52
N PRO A 76 -8.66 -7.36 -1.84
CA PRO A 76 -7.80 -8.21 -1.02
C PRO A 76 -6.64 -8.80 -1.81
N PHE A 77 -5.50 -9.02 -1.15
CA PHE A 77 -4.31 -9.70 -1.69
C PHE A 77 -3.60 -8.97 -2.84
N ILE A 78 -3.94 -7.72 -3.10
CA ILE A 78 -3.27 -6.91 -4.14
C ILE A 78 -2.09 -6.16 -3.52
N TRP A 79 -0.88 -6.44 -4.00
CA TRP A 79 0.31 -5.67 -3.63
C TRP A 79 0.16 -4.23 -4.09
N HIS A 80 0.35 -3.30 -3.16
CA HIS A 80 0.18 -1.89 -3.42
C HIS A 80 1.05 -1.02 -2.51
N PHE A 81 1.21 0.22 -2.90
CA PHE A 81 1.67 1.31 -2.05
C PHE A 81 0.87 2.57 -2.34
N HIS A 82 0.85 3.47 -1.39
CA HIS A 82 0.19 4.77 -1.54
C HIS A 82 0.90 5.83 -0.69
N GLY A 83 0.61 7.08 -0.98
CA GLY A 83 1.16 8.20 -0.24
C GLY A 83 1.09 9.51 -0.99
N SER A 84 1.89 10.48 -0.56
CA SER A 84 1.91 11.80 -1.16
C SER A 84 2.78 11.84 -2.43
N LEU A 85 2.43 12.70 -3.35
CA LEU A 85 3.28 13.03 -4.50
C LEU A 85 4.23 14.17 -4.16
N ASN A 86 3.82 15.39 -4.39
CA ASN A 86 4.64 16.57 -4.26
C ASN A 86 4.17 17.58 -3.20
N ASN A 87 3.08 17.27 -2.49
CA ASN A 87 2.50 18.06 -1.40
C ASN A 87 2.11 17.16 -0.23
N ASP A 88 1.77 17.73 0.91
CA ASP A 88 1.17 16.98 2.01
C ASP A 88 -0.16 16.35 1.54
N PHE A 89 -0.44 15.17 2.03
CA PHE A 89 -1.59 14.36 1.63
C PHE A 89 -2.18 13.66 2.85
N ALA A 90 -3.48 13.47 2.86
CA ALA A 90 -4.14 12.71 3.91
C ALA A 90 -5.32 11.89 3.37
N HIS A 91 -5.53 10.74 3.97
CA HIS A 91 -6.70 9.91 3.71
C HIS A 91 -7.18 9.18 4.96
N ILE A 92 -8.43 8.75 4.94
CA ILE A 92 -8.95 7.76 5.86
C ILE A 92 -8.78 6.40 5.20
N ALA A 93 -8.22 5.44 5.93
CA ALA A 93 -8.13 4.03 5.54
C ALA A 93 -9.09 3.22 6.39
N LEU A 94 -9.96 2.43 5.75
CA LEU A 94 -10.95 1.59 6.39
C LEU A 94 -10.86 0.16 5.85
N ARG A 95 -10.85 -0.84 6.72
CA ARG A 95 -10.92 -2.25 6.35
C ARG A 95 -11.59 -3.11 7.43
N ASN A 96 -12.07 -4.27 7.04
CA ASN A 96 -12.56 -5.27 7.98
C ASN A 96 -11.38 -5.96 8.70
N THR A 97 -11.58 -6.27 9.99
CA THR A 97 -10.58 -7.00 10.80
C THR A 97 -10.66 -8.51 10.62
N PHE A 98 -11.76 -9.02 10.06
CA PHE A 98 -12.01 -10.44 9.83
C PHE A 98 -12.26 -10.73 8.36
N ARG A 99 -11.92 -11.94 7.95
CA ARG A 99 -12.27 -12.52 6.65
C ARG A 99 -12.83 -13.92 6.83
N ILE A 100 -13.44 -14.46 5.79
CA ILE A 100 -13.87 -15.86 5.73
C ILE A 100 -12.80 -16.64 4.98
N ASP A 101 -12.27 -17.69 5.59
CA ASP A 101 -11.30 -18.57 4.97
C ASP A 101 -11.93 -19.56 3.96
N SER A 102 -11.09 -20.36 3.29
CA SER A 102 -11.55 -21.35 2.31
C SER A 102 -12.47 -22.44 2.89
N SER A 103 -12.45 -22.64 4.21
CA SER A 103 -13.30 -23.59 4.93
C SER A 103 -14.61 -22.96 5.44
N GLY A 104 -14.83 -21.67 5.18
CA GLY A 104 -16.02 -20.94 5.63
C GLY A 104 -15.91 -20.41 7.06
N ASN A 105 -14.73 -20.45 7.68
CA ASN A 105 -14.55 -19.95 9.05
C ASN A 105 -14.20 -18.46 9.05
N LYS A 106 -14.71 -17.74 10.06
CA LYS A 106 -14.33 -16.37 10.35
C LYS A 106 -12.94 -16.36 11.00
N VAL A 107 -11.95 -15.77 10.34
CA VAL A 107 -10.59 -15.67 10.82
C VAL A 107 -10.12 -14.22 10.81
N GLN A 108 -9.16 -13.89 11.66
CA GLN A 108 -8.56 -12.55 11.66
C GLN A 108 -7.83 -12.29 10.36
N ALA A 109 -8.08 -11.14 9.74
CA ALA A 109 -7.39 -10.71 8.54
C ALA A 109 -6.03 -10.09 8.87
N GLY A 110 -5.01 -10.50 8.14
CA GLY A 110 -3.65 -10.00 8.29
C GLY A 110 -3.29 -8.89 7.32
N ASN A 111 -2.15 -8.29 7.61
CA ASN A 111 -1.42 -7.40 6.73
C ASN A 111 -0.07 -8.04 6.43
N VAL A 112 0.37 -8.00 5.20
CA VAL A 112 1.68 -8.50 4.80
C VAL A 112 2.50 -7.36 4.21
N TRP A 113 3.62 -7.07 4.87
CA TRP A 113 4.56 -6.03 4.46
C TRP A 113 5.71 -6.64 3.68
N GLU A 114 6.22 -5.89 2.71
CA GLU A 114 7.33 -6.30 1.84
C GLU A 114 8.48 -6.94 2.60
N LYS A 115 8.96 -6.28 3.66
CA LYS A 115 10.08 -6.79 4.45
C LYS A 115 9.81 -8.16 5.04
N ASP A 116 8.65 -8.32 5.67
CA ASP A 116 8.28 -9.60 6.32
C ASP A 116 8.11 -10.71 5.28
N PHE A 117 7.57 -10.38 4.12
CA PHE A 117 7.44 -11.33 3.01
C PHE A 117 8.80 -11.79 2.49
N ILE A 118 9.73 -10.86 2.25
CA ILE A 118 11.08 -11.18 1.77
C ILE A 118 11.86 -11.98 2.80
N ASP A 119 11.78 -11.59 4.08
CA ASP A 119 12.48 -12.30 5.18
C ASP A 119 11.98 -13.74 5.35
N ASN A 120 10.76 -14.05 4.94
CA ASN A 120 10.18 -15.38 4.96
C ASN A 120 10.43 -16.21 3.68
N LEU A 121 11.11 -15.66 2.68
CA LEU A 121 11.53 -16.41 1.49
C LEU A 121 12.74 -17.29 1.84
N SER A 122 12.49 -18.56 2.11
CA SER A 122 13.48 -19.51 2.61
C SER A 122 14.67 -19.79 1.68
N GLN A 123 14.54 -19.42 0.42
CA GLN A 123 15.57 -19.62 -0.62
C GLN A 123 16.56 -18.46 -0.75
N LEU A 124 16.32 -17.35 -0.06
CA LEU A 124 17.20 -16.17 -0.11
C LEU A 124 18.10 -16.09 1.11
N ASN A 125 19.38 -15.76 0.90
CA ASN A 125 20.27 -15.35 1.98
C ASN A 125 20.10 -13.83 2.26
N ASN A 126 20.72 -13.35 3.33
CA ASN A 126 20.60 -11.94 3.75
C ASN A 126 21.02 -10.93 2.66
N ASN A 127 22.07 -11.24 1.89
CA ASN A 127 22.53 -10.36 0.81
C ASN A 127 21.53 -10.32 -0.34
N GLU A 128 20.98 -11.48 -0.73
CA GLU A 128 19.95 -11.57 -1.77
C GLU A 128 18.66 -10.84 -1.36
N SER A 129 18.25 -10.96 -0.10
CA SER A 129 17.11 -10.24 0.45
C SER A 129 17.29 -8.72 0.39
N GLN A 130 18.47 -8.22 0.76
CA GLN A 130 18.81 -6.80 0.67
C GLN A 130 18.81 -6.31 -0.79
N GLN A 131 19.38 -7.09 -1.70
CA GLN A 131 19.40 -6.75 -3.13
C GLN A 131 18.00 -6.70 -3.71
N LEU A 132 17.12 -7.61 -3.32
CA LEU A 132 15.71 -7.61 -3.76
C LEU A 132 14.98 -6.38 -3.24
N SER A 133 15.11 -6.04 -1.97
CA SER A 133 14.54 -4.81 -1.39
C SER A 133 14.99 -3.56 -2.14
N LEU A 134 16.28 -3.44 -2.46
CA LEU A 134 16.81 -2.29 -3.22
C LEU A 134 16.22 -2.20 -4.63
N LYS A 135 16.00 -3.34 -5.31
CA LYS A 135 15.38 -3.38 -6.64
C LYS A 135 13.92 -2.94 -6.58
N ILE A 136 13.18 -3.36 -5.55
CA ILE A 136 11.79 -2.96 -5.33
C ILE A 136 11.72 -1.46 -5.04
N ASP A 137 12.55 -0.93 -4.15
CA ASP A 137 12.63 0.49 -3.86
C ASP A 137 12.92 1.33 -5.11
N LYS A 138 13.83 0.85 -5.95
CA LYS A 138 14.14 1.50 -7.22
C LYS A 138 12.91 1.54 -8.13
N LYS A 139 12.20 0.41 -8.28
CA LYS A 139 10.98 0.33 -9.09
C LYS A 139 9.90 1.28 -8.58
N VAL A 140 9.66 1.34 -7.28
CA VAL A 140 8.70 2.26 -6.65
C VAL A 140 9.07 3.71 -6.96
N LYS A 141 10.33 4.09 -6.79
CA LYS A 141 10.82 5.45 -7.09
C LYS A 141 10.66 5.82 -8.56
N GLU A 142 10.92 4.91 -9.47
CA GLU A 142 10.75 5.11 -10.92
C GLU A 142 9.28 5.35 -11.27
N ILE A 143 8.35 4.58 -10.69
CA ILE A 143 6.91 4.76 -10.88
C ILE A 143 6.46 6.14 -10.40
N VAL A 144 6.85 6.52 -9.18
CA VAL A 144 6.47 7.82 -8.59
C VAL A 144 7.07 8.98 -9.39
N HIS A 145 8.34 8.87 -9.78
CA HIS A 145 8.99 9.90 -10.61
C HIS A 145 8.29 10.08 -11.96
N SER A 146 7.90 9.00 -12.60
CA SER A 146 7.13 9.04 -13.85
C SER A 146 5.81 9.79 -13.69
N GLU A 147 5.07 9.53 -12.60
CA GLU A 147 3.80 10.22 -12.34
C GLU A 147 4.00 11.72 -12.01
N ILE A 148 5.00 12.07 -11.24
CA ILE A 148 5.34 13.48 -10.95
C ILE A 148 5.69 14.23 -12.24
N THR A 149 6.41 13.61 -13.15
CA THR A 149 6.78 14.21 -14.45
C THR A 149 5.56 14.48 -15.32
N LYS A 150 4.60 13.55 -15.37
CA LYS A 150 3.34 13.73 -16.11
C LYS A 150 2.49 14.90 -15.59
N ILE A 151 2.53 15.18 -14.30
CA ILE A 151 1.75 16.27 -13.68
C ILE A 151 2.34 17.64 -14.00
N LYS A 152 3.64 17.73 -14.29
CA LYS A 152 4.34 18.99 -14.61
C LYS A 152 4.14 19.46 -16.05
N ASP A 153 3.75 18.57 -16.92
CA ASP A 153 3.43 18.84 -18.34
C ASP A 153 1.94 19.18 -18.50
#